data_d68664903967a33a5611df18671d1493
#
_entry.id   d68664903967a33a5611df18671d1493
#
_cell.length_a   1.000
_cell.length_b   1.000
_cell.length_c   1.000
_cell.angle_alpha   90.00
_cell.angle_beta   90.00
_cell.angle_gamma   90.00
#
_symmetry.space_group_name_H-M   'P 1'
#
loop_
_entity.id
_entity.type
_entity.pdbx_description
1 polymer ?
#
loop_
_entity_poly.entity_id
_entity_poly.type
_entity_poly.pdbx_seq_one_letter_code
_entity_poly.pdbx_strand_id
1 'polypeptide(L)'
;MAEHVQDQAEFLDTKLKPKLDAAVAGQGHVFFVDAAHFVFGTFLCCLWSFTRIFVRAASGRQRFNVLGAWNAVTRELIAVTNTTVVNTETMCALLRKIADLGLTGPITLVLDNARYQRNAVVQALAAQLGITLLFLPSYSPNLNLIERLWKFTKRRALYGRYHPTFRDFQAAIQEVLDGLSTKYSQQLASLMTLNFQQFDDVLLMAA
;
A
#
# COMPACT_ATOMS: atom_id res chain seq x y z
N MET A 1 19.72 -2.39 15.34
CA MET A 1 18.31 -1.98 15.60
C MET A 1 18.21 -0.47 15.84
N ALA A 2 18.99 0.11 16.74
CA ALA A 2 19.02 1.57 16.97
C ALA A 2 19.36 2.39 15.70
N GLU A 3 20.32 1.95 14.91
CA GLU A 3 20.72 2.57 13.65
C GLU A 3 19.57 2.69 12.66
N HIS A 4 18.71 1.67 12.54
CA HIS A 4 17.54 1.71 11.65
C HIS A 4 16.43 2.68 12.12
N VAL A 5 16.30 2.91 13.42
CA VAL A 5 15.33 3.88 13.97
C VAL A 5 15.77 5.29 13.63
N GLN A 6 17.07 5.56 13.78
CA GLN A 6 17.64 6.86 13.46
C GLN A 6 17.56 7.16 11.95
N ASP A 7 17.88 6.16 11.10
CA ASP A 7 17.72 6.26 9.63
C ASP A 7 16.28 6.57 9.22
N GLN A 8 15.30 5.97 9.89
CA GLN A 8 13.88 6.21 9.62
C GLN A 8 13.46 7.63 10.00
N ALA A 9 13.88 8.13 11.17
CA ALA A 9 13.58 9.47 11.62
C ALA A 9 14.20 10.52 10.69
N GLU A 10 15.48 10.36 10.36
CA GLU A 10 16.19 11.24 9.42
C GLU A 10 15.52 11.24 8.05
N PHE A 11 15.20 10.07 7.51
CA PHE A 11 14.52 9.97 6.22
C PHE A 11 13.15 10.66 6.24
N LEU A 12 12.38 10.44 7.31
CA LEU A 12 11.08 11.07 7.45
C LEU A 12 11.20 12.59 7.44
N ASP A 13 12.09 13.16 8.26
CA ASP A 13 12.19 14.60 8.43
C ASP A 13 12.88 15.30 7.24
N THR A 14 13.92 14.66 6.66
CA THR A 14 14.74 15.32 5.61
C THR A 14 14.25 15.05 4.19
N LYS A 15 13.61 13.91 3.93
CA LYS A 15 13.24 13.49 2.56
C LYS A 15 11.75 13.38 2.33
N LEU A 16 11.00 12.73 3.24
CA LEU A 16 9.58 12.45 3.01
C LEU A 16 8.69 13.64 3.39
N LYS A 17 8.87 14.20 4.59
CA LYS A 17 8.04 15.28 5.13
C LYS A 17 8.03 16.54 4.24
N PRO A 18 9.17 17.04 3.72
CA PRO A 18 9.15 18.20 2.83
C PRO A 18 8.33 17.97 1.55
N LYS A 19 8.30 16.73 1.03
CA LYS A 19 7.50 16.39 -0.15
C LYS A 19 6.01 16.28 0.18
N LEU A 20 5.68 15.77 1.36
CA LEU A 20 4.30 15.72 1.86
C LEU A 20 3.76 17.14 2.12
N ASP A 21 4.55 18.01 2.74
CA ASP A 21 4.17 19.40 3.01
C ASP A 21 3.93 20.15 1.69
N ALA A 22 4.81 19.98 0.70
CA ALA A 22 4.61 20.53 -0.64
C ALA A 22 3.34 19.99 -1.31
N ALA A 23 3.06 18.68 -1.17
CA ALA A 23 1.84 18.09 -1.72
C ALA A 23 0.57 18.61 -1.04
N VAL A 24 0.59 18.78 0.29
CA VAL A 24 -0.52 19.39 1.04
C VAL A 24 -0.74 20.84 0.63
N ALA A 25 0.33 21.57 0.31
CA ALA A 25 0.27 22.94 -0.21
C ALA A 25 -0.15 23.01 -1.71
N GLY A 26 -0.45 21.88 -2.35
CA GLY A 26 -0.83 21.83 -3.77
C GLY A 26 0.34 22.03 -4.75
N GLN A 27 1.58 21.91 -4.28
CA GLN A 27 2.79 22.14 -5.07
C GLN A 27 3.40 20.84 -5.64
N GLY A 28 2.66 19.73 -5.61
CA GLY A 28 3.09 18.44 -6.13
C GLY A 28 2.22 17.30 -5.64
N HIS A 29 2.64 16.07 -5.95
CA HIS A 29 1.89 14.86 -5.62
C HIS A 29 2.80 13.81 -5.01
N VAL A 30 2.34 13.18 -3.92
CA VAL A 30 3.05 12.07 -3.28
C VAL A 30 2.14 10.85 -3.28
N PHE A 31 2.65 9.75 -3.83
CA PHE A 31 1.97 8.45 -3.84
C PHE A 31 2.79 7.43 -3.05
N PHE A 32 2.13 6.73 -2.16
CA PHE A 32 2.71 5.56 -1.49
C PHE A 32 2.39 4.31 -2.31
N VAL A 33 3.43 3.57 -2.67
CA VAL A 33 3.31 2.43 -3.59
C VAL A 33 3.71 1.13 -2.87
N ASP A 34 2.87 0.12 -3.01
CA ASP A 34 3.15 -1.23 -2.53
C ASP A 34 2.26 -2.26 -3.23
N ALA A 35 2.67 -3.53 -3.16
CA ALA A 35 1.95 -4.65 -3.73
C ALA A 35 1.30 -5.52 -2.66
N ALA A 36 -0.02 -5.62 -2.68
CA ALA A 36 -0.76 -6.58 -1.87
C ALA A 36 -0.98 -7.90 -2.63
N HIS A 37 -0.63 -9.01 -2.00
CA HIS A 37 -0.87 -10.36 -2.49
C HIS A 37 -1.99 -11.02 -1.68
N PHE A 38 -3.19 -11.11 -2.26
CA PHE A 38 -4.32 -11.77 -1.63
C PHE A 38 -4.38 -13.22 -2.11
N VAL A 39 -4.00 -14.14 -1.22
CA VAL A 39 -4.05 -15.59 -1.52
C VAL A 39 -5.44 -16.10 -1.19
N PHE A 40 -6.06 -16.81 -2.16
CA PHE A 40 -7.38 -17.40 -1.96
C PHE A 40 -7.35 -18.43 -0.84
N GLY A 41 -8.07 -18.15 0.23
CA GLY A 41 -8.09 -18.94 1.44
C GLY A 41 -8.94 -18.28 2.52
N THR A 42 -9.00 -18.89 3.68
CA THR A 42 -9.75 -18.35 4.80
C THR A 42 -8.88 -17.40 5.62
N PHE A 43 -9.34 -16.20 5.78
CA PHE A 43 -8.75 -15.21 6.67
C PHE A 43 -9.48 -15.25 8.01
N LEU A 44 -8.88 -15.94 8.97
CA LEU A 44 -9.42 -16.03 10.33
C LEU A 44 -9.26 -14.66 11.02
N CYS A 45 -10.32 -14.24 11.68
CA CYS A 45 -10.27 -13.16 12.67
C CYS A 45 -10.42 -13.75 14.07
N CYS A 46 -10.15 -12.96 15.11
CA CYS A 46 -10.42 -13.38 16.49
C CYS A 46 -11.91 -13.56 16.68
N LEU A 47 -12.35 -14.79 16.90
CA LEU A 47 -13.72 -15.17 17.23
C LEU A 47 -13.72 -15.74 18.65
N TRP A 48 -14.52 -15.15 19.54
CA TRP A 48 -14.81 -15.71 20.83
C TRP A 48 -16.03 -16.62 20.72
N SER A 49 -15.93 -17.84 21.21
CA SER A 49 -17.05 -18.80 21.23
C SER A 49 -16.95 -19.71 22.46
N PHE A 50 -18.09 -20.01 23.07
CA PHE A 50 -18.18 -20.98 24.15
C PHE A 50 -18.08 -22.43 23.66
N THR A 51 -18.25 -22.66 22.34
CA THR A 51 -18.18 -23.98 21.72
C THR A 51 -17.20 -23.97 20.57
N ARG A 52 -16.68 -25.17 20.21
CA ARG A 52 -15.79 -25.31 19.06
C ARG A 52 -16.52 -24.95 17.76
N ILE A 53 -16.00 -23.95 17.03
CA ILE A 53 -16.54 -23.53 15.74
C ILE A 53 -15.71 -24.14 14.63
N PHE A 54 -16.39 -24.75 13.64
CA PHE A 54 -15.78 -25.19 12.39
C PHE A 54 -15.96 -24.09 11.34
N VAL A 55 -14.83 -23.56 10.83
CA VAL A 55 -14.84 -22.55 9.76
C VAL A 55 -14.58 -23.25 8.45
N ARG A 56 -15.46 -23.05 7.47
CA ARG A 56 -15.22 -23.51 6.10
C ARG A 56 -14.00 -22.79 5.55
N ALA A 57 -13.04 -23.55 5.04
CA ALA A 57 -11.85 -23.02 4.41
C ALA A 57 -11.88 -23.36 2.92
N ALA A 58 -11.74 -22.34 2.07
CA ALA A 58 -11.41 -22.57 0.67
C ALA A 58 -9.94 -22.99 0.59
N SER A 59 -9.65 -24.06 -0.13
CA SER A 59 -8.27 -24.47 -0.42
C SER A 59 -7.93 -24.08 -1.85
N GLY A 60 -6.98 -23.16 -1.99
CA GLY A 60 -6.52 -22.75 -3.31
C GLY A 60 -5.14 -22.08 -3.22
N ARG A 61 -4.34 -22.24 -4.29
CA ARG A 61 -3.06 -21.53 -4.45
C ARG A 61 -3.20 -20.29 -5.33
N GLN A 62 -4.43 -19.97 -5.75
CA GLN A 62 -4.73 -18.81 -6.57
C GLN A 62 -4.51 -17.54 -5.76
N ARG A 63 -4.01 -16.52 -6.42
CA ARG A 63 -3.78 -15.21 -5.79
C ARG A 63 -4.32 -14.10 -6.66
N PHE A 64 -4.82 -13.07 -6.00
CA PHE A 64 -5.16 -11.80 -6.61
C PHE A 64 -4.15 -10.77 -6.13
N ASN A 65 -3.40 -10.21 -7.05
CA ASN A 65 -2.37 -9.22 -6.75
C ASN A 65 -2.89 -7.82 -7.09
N VAL A 66 -2.59 -6.88 -6.23
CA VAL A 66 -2.91 -5.47 -6.43
C VAL A 66 -1.63 -4.67 -6.19
N LEU A 67 -1.04 -4.11 -7.26
CA LEU A 67 0.00 -3.10 -7.13
C LEU A 67 -0.70 -1.75 -7.09
N GLY A 68 -0.67 -1.08 -5.94
CA GLY A 68 -1.36 0.17 -5.71
C GLY A 68 -0.43 1.36 -5.53
N ALA A 69 -0.90 2.54 -5.92
CA ALA A 69 -0.33 3.84 -5.62
C ALA A 69 -1.40 4.69 -4.93
N TRP A 70 -1.24 4.96 -3.65
CA TRP A 70 -2.15 5.76 -2.84
C TRP A 70 -1.71 7.21 -2.80
N ASN A 71 -2.52 8.13 -3.33
CA ASN A 71 -2.25 9.56 -3.21
C ASN A 71 -2.43 10.01 -1.76
N ALA A 72 -1.39 10.60 -1.19
CA ALA A 72 -1.34 11.01 0.22
C ALA A 72 -2.35 12.11 0.57
N VAL A 73 -2.73 12.95 -0.41
CA VAL A 73 -3.57 14.14 -0.22
C VAL A 73 -4.98 13.89 -0.74
N THR A 74 -5.14 13.48 -2.02
CA THR A 74 -6.48 13.26 -2.63
C THR A 74 -7.14 11.99 -2.10
N ARG A 75 -6.35 11.07 -1.52
CA ARG A 75 -6.83 9.77 -1.00
C ARG A 75 -7.44 8.88 -2.08
N GLU A 76 -6.91 8.97 -3.27
CA GLU A 76 -7.26 8.13 -4.41
C GLU A 76 -6.26 7.00 -4.56
N LEU A 77 -6.76 5.84 -4.93
CA LEU A 77 -5.94 4.67 -5.26
C LEU A 77 -5.87 4.49 -6.77
N ILE A 78 -4.67 4.50 -7.30
CA ILE A 78 -4.39 4.03 -8.66
C ILE A 78 -3.86 2.61 -8.54
N ALA A 79 -4.45 1.64 -9.23
CA ALA A 79 -4.06 0.25 -9.09
C ALA A 79 -3.90 -0.47 -10.43
N VAL A 80 -3.01 -1.46 -10.43
CA VAL A 80 -2.87 -2.49 -11.45
C VAL A 80 -3.08 -3.83 -10.78
N THR A 81 -4.01 -4.63 -11.29
CA THR A 81 -4.37 -5.93 -10.73
C THR A 81 -4.05 -7.06 -11.68
N ASN A 82 -3.64 -8.20 -11.14
CA ASN A 82 -3.45 -9.42 -11.91
C ASN A 82 -3.60 -10.67 -11.02
N THR A 83 -3.61 -11.84 -11.63
CA THR A 83 -3.66 -13.14 -10.96
C THR A 83 -2.38 -13.94 -11.12
N THR A 84 -1.34 -13.33 -11.66
CA THR A 84 -0.06 -13.98 -11.99
C THR A 84 1.04 -13.51 -11.04
N VAL A 85 1.79 -12.48 -11.40
CA VAL A 85 2.94 -11.98 -10.67
C VAL A 85 3.02 -10.44 -10.77
N VAL A 86 3.45 -9.80 -9.69
CA VAL A 86 3.87 -8.39 -9.71
C VAL A 86 5.34 -8.34 -10.08
N ASN A 87 5.65 -7.68 -11.18
CA ASN A 87 6.99 -7.61 -11.77
C ASN A 87 7.28 -6.20 -12.33
N THR A 88 8.39 -6.05 -13.01
CA THR A 88 8.82 -4.82 -13.69
C THR A 88 7.76 -4.28 -14.66
N GLU A 89 7.09 -5.16 -15.41
CA GLU A 89 6.04 -4.77 -16.38
C GLU A 89 4.81 -4.18 -15.65
N THR A 90 4.39 -4.84 -14.56
CA THR A 90 3.30 -4.35 -13.69
C THR A 90 3.62 -2.96 -13.13
N MET A 91 4.87 -2.74 -12.70
CA MET A 91 5.32 -1.44 -12.21
C MET A 91 5.33 -0.39 -13.31
N CYS A 92 5.80 -0.73 -14.52
CA CYS A 92 5.75 0.18 -15.67
C CYS A 92 4.31 0.54 -16.06
N ALA A 93 3.38 -0.41 -15.98
CA ALA A 93 1.95 -0.14 -16.20
C ALA A 93 1.38 0.85 -15.17
N LEU A 94 1.77 0.72 -13.90
CA LEU A 94 1.37 1.66 -12.84
C LEU A 94 1.93 3.06 -13.10
N LEU A 95 3.21 3.19 -13.49
CA LEU A 95 3.83 4.48 -13.83
C LEU A 95 3.08 5.19 -14.96
N ARG A 96 2.72 4.47 -16.03
CA ARG A 96 1.94 5.04 -17.14
C ARG A 96 0.57 5.49 -16.68
N LYS A 97 -0.15 4.69 -15.89
CA LYS A 97 -1.46 5.09 -15.34
C LYS A 97 -1.38 6.38 -14.51
N ILE A 98 -0.30 6.56 -13.73
CA ILE A 98 -0.12 7.78 -12.95
C ILE A 98 0.18 8.98 -13.87
N ALA A 99 1.01 8.78 -14.90
CA ALA A 99 1.30 9.83 -15.87
C ALA A 99 0.06 10.25 -16.68
N ASP A 100 -0.82 9.28 -17.03
CA ASP A 100 -2.06 9.51 -17.78
C ASP A 100 -3.09 10.33 -16.97
N LEU A 101 -2.90 10.52 -15.65
CA LEU A 101 -3.74 11.43 -14.85
C LEU A 101 -3.56 12.90 -15.23
N GLY A 102 -2.50 13.24 -15.96
CA GLY A 102 -2.22 14.63 -16.38
C GLY A 102 -2.00 15.59 -15.21
N LEU A 103 -1.46 15.10 -14.10
CA LEU A 103 -1.23 15.91 -12.89
C LEU A 103 -0.19 17.00 -13.15
N THR A 104 -0.45 18.19 -12.65
CA THR A 104 0.48 19.33 -12.74
C THR A 104 1.41 19.35 -11.54
N GLY A 105 2.71 19.62 -11.79
CA GLY A 105 3.73 19.67 -10.74
C GLY A 105 4.48 18.35 -10.53
N PRO A 106 5.46 18.35 -9.62
CA PRO A 106 6.31 17.18 -9.38
C PRO A 106 5.54 16.02 -8.75
N ILE A 107 5.75 14.82 -9.29
CA ILE A 107 5.19 13.58 -8.79
C ILE A 107 6.29 12.78 -8.11
N THR A 108 6.06 12.38 -6.86
CA THR A 108 6.97 11.52 -6.09
C THR A 108 6.27 10.22 -5.72
N LEU A 109 6.88 9.07 -6.03
CA LEU A 109 6.43 7.76 -5.59
C LEU A 109 7.32 7.29 -4.45
N VAL A 110 6.72 7.00 -3.30
CA VAL A 110 7.37 6.41 -2.13
C VAL A 110 7.25 4.90 -2.23
N LEU A 111 8.39 4.21 -2.27
CA LEU A 111 8.51 2.80 -2.63
C LEU A 111 9.25 2.02 -1.53
N ASP A 112 8.86 0.79 -1.28
CA ASP A 112 9.72 -0.17 -0.60
C ASP A 112 10.89 -0.59 -1.53
N ASN A 113 11.85 -1.34 -1.04
CA ASN A 113 13.05 -1.69 -1.81
C ASN A 113 12.87 -2.97 -2.66
N ALA A 114 11.68 -3.27 -3.17
CA ALA A 114 11.46 -4.46 -3.98
C ALA A 114 12.32 -4.45 -5.26
N ARG A 115 12.87 -5.61 -5.63
CA ARG A 115 13.80 -5.73 -6.77
C ARG A 115 13.23 -5.21 -8.09
N TYR A 116 11.94 -5.46 -8.35
CA TYR A 116 11.28 -5.04 -9.59
C TYR A 116 11.13 -3.52 -9.66
N GLN A 117 11.05 -2.81 -8.51
CA GLN A 117 10.96 -1.35 -8.45
C GLN A 117 12.33 -0.70 -8.74
N ARG A 118 13.42 -1.36 -8.35
CA ARG A 118 14.80 -0.90 -8.60
C ARG A 118 15.35 -1.27 -9.97
N ASN A 119 14.56 -1.91 -10.82
CA ASN A 119 14.97 -2.30 -12.16
C ASN A 119 15.28 -1.06 -13.02
N ALA A 120 16.33 -1.14 -13.84
CA ALA A 120 16.77 -0.04 -14.70
C ALA A 120 15.66 0.43 -15.67
N VAL A 121 14.82 -0.49 -16.17
CA VAL A 121 13.69 -0.15 -17.05
C VAL A 121 12.66 0.72 -16.32
N VAL A 122 12.36 0.40 -15.04
CA VAL A 122 11.44 1.19 -14.21
C VAL A 122 12.01 2.58 -13.96
N GLN A 123 13.30 2.67 -13.61
CA GLN A 123 13.96 3.94 -13.35
C GLN A 123 14.02 4.83 -14.60
N ALA A 124 14.35 4.24 -15.75
CA ALA A 124 14.38 4.95 -17.02
C ALA A 124 12.98 5.47 -17.42
N LEU A 125 11.94 4.64 -17.27
CA LEU A 125 10.58 5.05 -17.56
C LEU A 125 10.10 6.15 -16.59
N ALA A 126 10.39 6.03 -15.30
CA ALA A 126 10.03 7.05 -14.32
C ALA A 126 10.69 8.40 -14.65
N ALA A 127 11.98 8.39 -15.01
CA ALA A 127 12.69 9.60 -15.44
C ALA A 127 12.08 10.21 -16.71
N GLN A 128 11.73 9.39 -17.70
CA GLN A 128 11.06 9.83 -18.93
C GLN A 128 9.69 10.47 -18.65
N LEU A 129 8.96 9.96 -17.68
CA LEU A 129 7.64 10.47 -17.28
C LEU A 129 7.70 11.62 -16.27
N GLY A 130 8.91 12.07 -15.88
CA GLY A 130 9.09 13.12 -14.88
C GLY A 130 8.69 12.71 -13.45
N ILE A 131 8.68 11.40 -13.15
CA ILE A 131 8.29 10.84 -11.87
C ILE A 131 9.53 10.57 -11.01
N THR A 132 9.58 11.10 -9.80
CA THR A 132 10.64 10.86 -8.82
C THR A 132 10.35 9.59 -8.03
N LEU A 133 11.30 8.66 -7.97
CA LEU A 133 11.23 7.47 -7.14
C LEU A 133 11.98 7.73 -5.83
N LEU A 134 11.27 7.64 -4.71
CA LEU A 134 11.81 7.80 -3.35
C LEU A 134 11.74 6.48 -2.61
N PHE A 135 12.88 5.82 -2.46
CA PHE A 135 12.95 4.52 -1.78
C PHE A 135 13.05 4.68 -0.27
N LEU A 136 12.19 3.97 0.45
CA LEU A 136 12.19 3.90 1.91
C LEU A 136 13.48 3.26 2.43
N PRO A 137 13.94 3.62 3.64
CA PRO A 137 14.97 2.85 4.33
C PRO A 137 14.55 1.39 4.52
N SER A 138 15.53 0.50 4.65
CA SER A 138 15.24 -0.91 4.94
C SER A 138 14.45 -1.06 6.24
N TYR A 139 13.53 -2.02 6.28
CA TYR A 139 12.71 -2.32 7.46
C TYR A 139 11.85 -1.15 7.96
N SER A 140 11.29 -0.33 7.05
CA SER A 140 10.47 0.84 7.38
C SER A 140 9.01 0.75 6.89
N PRO A 141 8.27 -0.35 7.16
CA PRO A 141 6.88 -0.49 6.73
C PRO A 141 5.95 0.55 7.41
N ASN A 142 6.33 1.04 8.60
CA ASN A 142 5.63 2.10 9.33
C ASN A 142 5.60 3.42 8.57
N LEU A 143 6.56 3.66 7.68
CA LEU A 143 6.63 4.84 6.81
C LEU A 143 5.87 4.66 5.49
N ASN A 144 5.40 3.45 5.16
CA ASN A 144 4.60 3.22 3.97
C ASN A 144 3.10 3.28 4.29
N LEU A 145 2.48 4.42 3.99
CA LEU A 145 1.07 4.69 4.33
C LEU A 145 0.10 3.67 3.71
N ILE A 146 0.38 3.14 2.53
CA ILE A 146 -0.48 2.21 1.81
C ILE A 146 -0.64 0.86 2.54
N GLU A 147 0.27 0.50 3.44
CA GLU A 147 0.14 -0.68 4.30
C GLU A 147 -1.11 -0.65 5.17
N ARG A 148 -1.52 0.53 5.62
CA ARG A 148 -2.77 0.71 6.37
C ARG A 148 -3.99 0.41 5.49
N LEU A 149 -3.92 0.78 4.20
CA LEU A 149 -4.97 0.49 3.23
C LEU A 149 -5.11 -1.01 3.00
N TRP A 150 -4.01 -1.76 2.90
CA TRP A 150 -4.05 -3.20 2.73
C TRP A 150 -4.64 -3.92 3.95
N LYS A 151 -4.32 -3.46 5.17
CA LYS A 151 -4.92 -3.96 6.41
C LYS A 151 -6.43 -3.68 6.43
N PHE A 152 -6.84 -2.48 6.03
CA PHE A 152 -8.25 -2.11 5.90
C PHE A 152 -8.97 -3.01 4.88
N THR A 153 -8.41 -3.18 3.70
CA THR A 153 -8.99 -3.99 2.62
C THR A 153 -9.15 -5.44 3.06
N LYS A 154 -8.12 -6.06 3.66
CA LYS A 154 -8.20 -7.42 4.20
C LYS A 154 -9.31 -7.55 5.25
N ARG A 155 -9.41 -6.58 6.16
CA ARG A 155 -10.43 -6.58 7.21
C ARG A 155 -11.84 -6.47 6.65
N ARG A 156 -12.05 -5.66 5.61
CA ARG A 156 -13.36 -5.43 4.99
C ARG A 156 -13.79 -6.53 4.05
N ALA A 157 -12.90 -7.03 3.24
CA ALA A 157 -13.22 -8.02 2.20
C ALA A 157 -13.14 -9.47 2.70
N LEU A 158 -12.22 -9.78 3.62
CA LEU A 158 -11.80 -11.17 3.83
C LEU A 158 -12.01 -11.69 5.26
N TYR A 159 -11.79 -10.87 6.30
CA TYR A 159 -11.80 -11.36 7.68
C TYR A 159 -13.18 -11.87 8.10
N GLY A 160 -13.21 -13.14 8.54
CA GLY A 160 -14.44 -13.81 8.97
C GLY A 160 -15.43 -14.08 7.84
N ARG A 161 -15.01 -13.98 6.58
CA ARG A 161 -15.86 -14.23 5.41
C ARG A 161 -15.39 -15.46 4.66
N TYR A 162 -16.36 -16.27 4.24
CA TYR A 162 -16.14 -17.40 3.35
C TYR A 162 -16.51 -17.03 1.92
N HIS A 163 -15.58 -17.23 1.01
CA HIS A 163 -15.80 -17.05 -0.42
C HIS A 163 -15.79 -18.42 -1.10
N PRO A 164 -16.91 -18.86 -1.69
CA PRO A 164 -17.00 -20.19 -2.32
C PRO A 164 -16.05 -20.38 -3.49
N THR A 165 -15.84 -19.31 -4.28
CA THR A 165 -15.00 -19.35 -5.47
C THR A 165 -13.94 -18.27 -5.43
N PHE A 166 -12.89 -18.45 -6.22
CA PHE A 166 -11.86 -17.42 -6.40
C PHE A 166 -12.43 -16.13 -7.01
N ARG A 167 -13.44 -16.25 -7.88
CA ARG A 167 -14.13 -15.10 -8.46
C ARG A 167 -14.85 -14.27 -7.39
N ASP A 168 -15.54 -14.91 -6.46
CA ASP A 168 -16.21 -14.21 -5.35
C ASP A 168 -15.21 -13.52 -4.44
N PHE A 169 -14.06 -14.19 -4.20
CA PHE A 169 -12.96 -13.63 -3.43
C PHE A 169 -12.38 -12.38 -4.08
N GLN A 170 -12.13 -12.42 -5.41
CA GLN A 170 -11.66 -11.25 -6.17
C GLN A 170 -12.71 -10.13 -6.15
N ALA A 171 -13.97 -10.46 -6.40
CA ALA A 171 -15.05 -9.49 -6.41
C ALA A 171 -15.19 -8.76 -5.08
N ALA A 172 -15.07 -9.47 -3.95
CA ALA A 172 -15.13 -8.87 -2.63
C ALA A 172 -13.97 -7.87 -2.37
N ILE A 173 -12.76 -8.19 -2.84
CA ILE A 173 -11.63 -7.28 -2.74
C ILE A 173 -11.86 -6.06 -3.65
N GLN A 174 -12.27 -6.29 -4.90
CA GLN A 174 -12.50 -5.23 -5.88
C GLN A 174 -13.61 -4.27 -5.40
N GLU A 175 -14.71 -4.77 -4.84
CA GLU A 175 -15.78 -3.94 -4.26
C GLU A 175 -15.24 -2.99 -3.18
N VAL A 176 -14.31 -3.46 -2.34
CA VAL A 176 -13.69 -2.59 -1.33
C VAL A 176 -12.81 -1.53 -1.99
N LEU A 177 -12.00 -1.91 -2.99
CA LEU A 177 -11.12 -0.98 -3.69
C LEU A 177 -11.93 0.10 -4.45
N ASP A 178 -13.01 -0.28 -5.10
CA ASP A 178 -13.89 0.65 -5.83
C ASP A 178 -14.64 1.61 -4.89
N GLY A 179 -14.90 1.16 -3.65
CA GLY A 179 -15.60 1.93 -2.63
C GLY A 179 -14.72 2.88 -1.80
N LEU A 180 -13.40 2.95 -2.04
CA LEU A 180 -12.48 3.71 -1.17
C LEU A 180 -12.78 5.20 -1.13
N SER A 181 -13.08 5.80 -2.28
CA SER A 181 -13.38 7.24 -2.40
C SER A 181 -14.82 7.61 -2.06
N THR A 182 -15.72 6.64 -1.96
CA THR A 182 -17.16 6.84 -1.72
C THR A 182 -17.58 6.25 -0.39
N LYS A 183 -17.92 4.95 -0.39
CA LYS A 183 -18.45 4.19 0.76
C LYS A 183 -17.54 4.25 2.01
N TYR A 184 -16.22 4.28 1.82
CA TYR A 184 -15.22 4.21 2.90
C TYR A 184 -14.45 5.51 3.13
N SER A 185 -14.76 6.59 2.41
CA SER A 185 -14.02 7.85 2.45
C SER A 185 -13.84 8.41 3.86
N GLN A 186 -14.91 8.43 4.67
CA GLN A 186 -14.87 8.93 6.03
C GLN A 186 -13.99 8.08 6.96
N GLN A 187 -14.04 6.74 6.82
CA GLN A 187 -13.22 5.83 7.62
C GLN A 187 -11.74 5.94 7.24
N LEU A 188 -11.46 6.10 5.94
CA LEU A 188 -10.11 6.30 5.44
C LEU A 188 -9.54 7.65 5.84
N ALA A 189 -10.37 8.67 5.99
CA ALA A 189 -9.93 9.98 6.47
C ALA A 189 -9.25 9.91 7.83
N SER A 190 -9.75 9.09 8.74
CA SER A 190 -9.15 8.88 10.07
C SER A 190 -7.96 7.90 10.06
N LEU A 191 -7.98 6.92 9.16
CA LEU A 191 -6.95 5.87 9.09
C LEU A 191 -5.69 6.33 8.34
N MET A 192 -5.88 7.07 7.24
CA MET A 192 -4.82 7.46 6.30
C MET A 192 -4.26 8.85 6.63
N THR A 193 -4.06 9.12 7.91
CA THR A 193 -3.42 10.35 8.37
C THR A 193 -1.91 10.30 8.12
N LEU A 194 -1.29 11.46 7.90
CA LEU A 194 0.16 11.58 7.67
C LEU A 194 0.98 11.46 8.98
N ASN A 195 0.36 10.96 10.05
CA ASN A 195 1.03 10.65 11.31
C ASN A 195 1.70 9.27 11.19
N PHE A 196 3.01 9.28 11.00
CA PHE A 196 3.81 8.06 10.94
C PHE A 196 4.25 7.65 12.35
N GLN A 197 4.16 6.35 12.62
CA GLN A 197 4.66 5.81 13.87
C GLN A 197 6.19 5.87 13.86
N GLN A 198 6.76 6.54 14.85
CA GLN A 198 8.20 6.52 15.13
C GLN A 198 8.44 5.64 16.35
N PHE A 199 9.56 4.94 16.36
CA PHE A 199 9.97 4.10 17.49
C PHE A 199 11.07 4.82 18.24
N ASP A 200 10.89 5.01 19.56
CA ASP A 200 11.91 5.55 20.43
C ASP A 200 12.87 4.44 20.84
N ASP A 201 14.18 4.70 20.81
CA ASP A 201 15.22 3.74 21.18
C ASP A 201 15.09 3.17 22.59
N VAL A 202 14.42 3.92 23.49
CA VAL A 202 14.23 3.54 24.90
C VAL A 202 13.27 2.35 25.05
N LEU A 203 12.29 2.18 24.16
CA LEU A 203 11.31 1.08 24.24
C LEU A 203 11.86 -0.24 23.69
N LEU A 204 12.94 -0.23 22.91
CA LEU A 204 13.56 -1.42 22.34
C LEU A 204 14.51 -2.12 23.32
N MET A 205 14.92 -1.47 24.43
CA MET A 205 15.77 -2.05 25.47
C MET A 205 14.97 -2.75 26.58
N ALA A 206 13.64 -2.65 26.60
CA ALA A 206 12.77 -3.19 27.65
C ALA A 206 11.99 -4.46 27.24
N ALA A 207 12.25 -5.00 26.07
CA ALA A 207 11.72 -6.27 25.55
C ALA A 207 12.87 -7.25 25.34
#